data_57532398f4859ef2064e53ae960ce570
#
_entry.id   57532398f4859ef2064e53ae960ce570
#
_cell.length_a   1.000
_cell.length_b   1.000
_cell.length_c   1.000
_cell.angle_alpha   90.00
_cell.angle_beta   90.00
_cell.angle_gamma   90.00
#
_symmetry.space_group_name_H-M   'P 1'
#
loop_
_entity.id
_entity.type
_entity.pdbx_description
1 polymer ?
#
loop_
_entity_poly.entity_id
_entity_poly.type
_entity_poly.pdbx_seq_one_letter_code
_entity_poly.pdbx_strand_id
1 'polypeptide(L)'
;AIYYIERKCCMSLQKYFKDFNKTIKMDYEVKAELASKRDILLGKLRDSGKLPAFCELNQGSYIMYTGVEPLDEEYDIDVGLRFKVNKEDYENPVELKNTIYDILQSHTEYGAEVKKPCVTVTYKKDGEAAYHVDLVVYTYEDKDDIDSQLYLARGKDNTPEEICWEKSDPKGLVDYINDKYEADSEERAQYRRVIRYMKRWKNLKFNSSGNAEPPSIGITLIAADKFEVSRTYDYLEEKWKYDDLEALIGFAKEIQNLFIFQGVSDNGRLLYRIKYPLPS
;
A
#
# COMPACT_ATOMS: atom_id res chain seq x y z
N ALA A 1 -22.16 -8.10 -38.84
CA ALA A 1 -21.58 -9.42 -38.38
C ALA A 1 -20.30 -9.20 -37.59
N ILE A 2 -19.37 -8.33 -38.04
CA ILE A 2 -18.10 -8.02 -37.35
C ILE A 2 -18.36 -7.34 -36.00
N TYR A 3 -19.30 -6.40 -35.96
CA TYR A 3 -19.67 -5.68 -34.69
C TYR A 3 -20.27 -6.60 -33.60
N TYR A 4 -20.93 -7.71 -34.04
CA TYR A 4 -21.50 -8.68 -33.11
C TYR A 4 -20.45 -9.67 -32.58
N ILE A 5 -19.40 -9.94 -33.36
CA ILE A 5 -18.27 -10.79 -32.94
C ILE A 5 -17.40 -10.04 -31.91
N GLU A 6 -17.13 -8.75 -32.13
CA GLU A 6 -16.38 -7.93 -31.17
C GLU A 6 -17.09 -7.79 -29.80
N ARG A 7 -18.41 -7.55 -29.78
CA ARG A 7 -19.19 -7.49 -28.52
C ARG A 7 -19.20 -8.82 -27.76
N LYS A 8 -19.28 -9.94 -28.47
CA LYS A 8 -19.30 -11.27 -27.85
C LYS A 8 -17.93 -11.65 -27.28
N CYS A 9 -16.85 -11.18 -27.91
CA CYS A 9 -15.49 -11.33 -27.42
C CYS A 9 -15.24 -10.51 -26.15
N CYS A 10 -15.67 -9.25 -26.10
CA CYS A 10 -15.52 -8.38 -24.92
C CYS A 10 -16.30 -8.90 -23.69
N MET A 11 -17.52 -9.43 -23.88
CA MET A 11 -18.28 -10.04 -22.78
C MET A 11 -17.60 -11.29 -22.20
N SER A 12 -16.89 -12.05 -23.02
CA SER A 12 -16.13 -13.20 -22.58
C SER A 12 -14.88 -12.77 -21.80
N LEU A 13 -14.21 -11.68 -22.17
CA LEU A 13 -13.00 -11.17 -21.52
C LEU A 13 -13.28 -10.64 -20.12
N GLN A 14 -14.39 -9.95 -19.88
CA GLN A 14 -14.76 -9.46 -18.54
C GLN A 14 -14.84 -10.57 -17.49
N LYS A 15 -15.35 -11.75 -17.89
CA LYS A 15 -15.35 -12.92 -17.00
C LYS A 15 -13.92 -13.35 -16.65
N TYR A 16 -13.03 -13.42 -17.63
CA TYR A 16 -11.63 -13.80 -17.39
C TYR A 16 -10.91 -12.77 -16.50
N PHE A 17 -11.15 -11.48 -16.69
CA PHE A 17 -10.62 -10.44 -15.81
C PHE A 17 -11.12 -10.59 -14.37
N LYS A 18 -12.42 -10.82 -14.17
CA LYS A 18 -12.98 -11.06 -12.83
C LYS A 18 -12.43 -12.35 -12.21
N ASP A 19 -12.26 -13.41 -12.96
CA ASP A 19 -11.67 -14.66 -12.46
C ASP A 19 -10.19 -14.48 -12.14
N PHE A 20 -9.42 -13.81 -13.00
CA PHE A 20 -8.04 -13.44 -12.72
C PHE A 20 -7.92 -12.58 -11.44
N ASN A 21 -8.82 -11.60 -11.25
CA ASN A 21 -8.83 -10.85 -10.00
C ASN A 21 -9.01 -11.73 -8.75
N LYS A 22 -9.80 -12.80 -8.83
CA LYS A 22 -9.97 -13.73 -7.69
C LYS A 22 -8.66 -14.45 -7.35
N THR A 23 -7.86 -14.81 -8.36
CA THR A 23 -6.58 -15.49 -8.15
C THR A 23 -5.47 -14.60 -7.64
N ILE A 24 -5.52 -13.29 -7.93
CA ILE A 24 -4.48 -12.34 -7.53
C ILE A 24 -4.83 -11.50 -6.31
N LYS A 25 -6.08 -11.53 -5.86
CA LYS A 25 -6.53 -10.79 -4.68
C LYS A 25 -6.11 -11.56 -3.43
N MET A 26 -5.45 -10.88 -2.51
CA MET A 26 -5.06 -11.45 -1.22
C MET A 26 -6.25 -12.15 -0.52
N ASP A 27 -6.04 -13.39 -0.09
CA ASP A 27 -7.05 -14.23 0.55
C ASP A 27 -7.53 -13.67 1.89
N TYR A 28 -8.75 -14.05 2.27
CA TYR A 28 -9.33 -13.66 3.55
C TYR A 28 -8.62 -14.34 4.73
N GLU A 29 -8.25 -15.61 4.61
CA GLU A 29 -7.56 -16.36 5.67
C GLU A 29 -6.19 -15.78 5.97
N VAL A 30 -5.42 -15.41 4.93
CA VAL A 30 -4.13 -14.72 5.07
C VAL A 30 -4.30 -13.38 5.77
N LYS A 31 -5.35 -12.64 5.44
CA LYS A 31 -5.64 -11.36 6.12
C LYS A 31 -5.95 -11.53 7.60
N ALA A 32 -6.70 -12.56 7.95
CA ALA A 32 -7.01 -12.87 9.35
C ALA A 32 -5.75 -13.29 10.12
N GLU A 33 -4.86 -14.06 9.50
CA GLU A 33 -3.59 -14.45 10.08
C GLU A 33 -2.67 -13.24 10.31
N LEU A 34 -2.52 -12.36 9.33
CA LEU A 34 -1.76 -11.10 9.45
C LEU A 34 -2.33 -10.23 10.58
N ALA A 35 -3.64 -10.08 10.66
CA ALA A 35 -4.30 -9.33 11.72
C ALA A 35 -4.01 -9.94 13.11
N SER A 36 -4.04 -11.27 13.22
CA SER A 36 -3.71 -11.97 14.47
C SER A 36 -2.26 -11.72 14.90
N LYS A 37 -1.30 -11.79 13.96
CA LYS A 37 0.11 -11.50 14.24
C LYS A 37 0.31 -10.07 14.69
N ARG A 38 -0.33 -9.10 14.02
CA ARG A 38 -0.36 -7.69 14.42
C ARG A 38 -0.86 -7.54 15.86
N ASP A 39 -2.00 -8.14 16.19
CA ASP A 39 -2.64 -7.98 17.50
C ASP A 39 -1.77 -8.54 18.64
N ILE A 40 -1.05 -9.64 18.38
CA ILE A 40 -0.06 -10.19 19.33
C ILE A 40 1.06 -9.18 19.59
N LEU A 41 1.61 -8.54 18.54
CA LEU A 41 2.66 -7.55 18.69
C LEU A 41 2.17 -6.32 19.46
N LEU A 42 0.97 -5.80 19.11
CA LEU A 42 0.37 -4.66 19.81
C LEU A 42 0.14 -4.96 21.30
N GLY A 43 -0.31 -6.16 21.64
CA GLY A 43 -0.42 -6.62 23.03
C GLY A 43 0.92 -6.56 23.76
N LYS A 44 1.98 -7.15 23.18
CA LYS A 44 3.32 -7.14 23.79
C LYS A 44 3.87 -5.72 23.99
N LEU A 45 3.65 -4.83 23.04
CA LEU A 45 4.09 -3.43 23.15
C LEU A 45 3.37 -2.73 24.31
N ARG A 46 2.05 -2.91 24.46
CA ARG A 46 1.26 -2.34 25.56
C ARG A 46 1.67 -2.91 26.92
N ASP A 47 1.83 -4.22 27.00
CA ASP A 47 2.17 -4.94 28.25
C ASP A 47 3.60 -4.67 28.72
N SER A 48 4.49 -4.19 27.84
CA SER A 48 5.88 -3.90 28.17
C SER A 48 6.05 -2.80 29.22
N GLY A 49 5.11 -1.86 29.28
CA GLY A 49 5.19 -0.66 30.13
C GLY A 49 6.35 0.29 29.79
N LYS A 50 7.07 0.05 28.67
CA LYS A 50 8.24 0.84 28.25
C LYS A 50 7.91 1.94 27.24
N LEU A 51 6.73 1.91 26.67
CA LEU A 51 6.28 2.83 25.63
C LEU A 51 5.18 3.75 26.16
N PRO A 52 5.09 5.00 25.68
CA PRO A 52 3.92 5.84 25.91
C PRO A 52 2.65 5.17 25.40
N ALA A 53 1.49 5.63 25.89
CA ALA A 53 0.21 5.18 25.36
C ALA A 53 0.12 5.48 23.85
N PHE A 54 -0.44 4.55 23.09
CA PHE A 54 -0.64 4.70 21.65
C PHE A 54 -1.96 4.12 21.17
N CYS A 55 -2.44 4.66 20.04
CA CYS A 55 -3.55 4.10 19.28
C CYS A 55 -3.04 3.56 17.96
N GLU A 56 -3.55 2.40 17.54
CA GLU A 56 -3.26 1.85 16.22
C GLU A 56 -4.02 2.58 15.11
N LEU A 57 -3.42 2.61 13.92
CA LEU A 57 -4.01 3.07 12.67
C LEU A 57 -3.72 2.04 11.59
N ASN A 58 -4.75 1.41 11.07
CA ASN A 58 -4.59 0.53 9.91
C ASN A 58 -4.25 1.37 8.68
N GLN A 59 -3.23 0.94 7.93
CA GLN A 59 -2.76 1.64 6.74
C GLN A 59 -2.29 0.65 5.66
N GLY A 60 -1.69 1.14 4.58
CA GLY A 60 -1.15 0.31 3.51
C GLY A 60 -2.22 -0.35 2.63
N SER A 61 -1.79 -1.32 1.84
CA SER A 61 -2.63 -1.99 0.85
C SER A 61 -3.77 -2.80 1.46
N TYR A 62 -3.62 -3.20 2.72
CA TYR A 62 -4.62 -3.96 3.47
C TYR A 62 -5.93 -3.16 3.64
N ILE A 63 -5.86 -1.94 4.19
CA ILE A 63 -7.03 -1.09 4.44
C ILE A 63 -7.54 -0.38 3.18
N MET A 64 -6.70 -0.21 2.17
CA MET A 64 -7.08 0.31 0.85
C MET A 64 -7.78 -0.74 -0.02
N TYR A 65 -7.80 -2.01 0.42
CA TYR A 65 -8.34 -3.15 -0.33
C TYR A 65 -7.71 -3.34 -1.71
N THR A 66 -6.44 -2.97 -1.87
CA THR A 66 -5.68 -3.08 -3.12
C THR A 66 -4.53 -4.09 -3.03
N GLY A 67 -4.49 -4.91 -1.97
CA GLY A 67 -3.52 -5.97 -1.78
C GLY A 67 -3.62 -7.03 -2.87
N VAL A 68 -2.46 -7.49 -3.34
CA VAL A 68 -2.31 -8.61 -4.27
C VAL A 68 -1.58 -9.75 -3.59
N GLU A 69 -1.91 -10.96 -3.96
CA GLU A 69 -1.18 -12.16 -3.56
C GLU A 69 0.29 -12.02 -3.97
N PRO A 70 1.28 -12.09 -3.08
CA PRO A 70 2.68 -11.98 -3.46
C PRO A 70 3.12 -13.17 -4.34
N LEU A 71 4.21 -13.00 -5.10
CA LEU A 71 4.76 -14.08 -5.94
C LEU A 71 5.70 -15.02 -5.16
N ASP A 72 6.25 -14.52 -4.07
CA ASP A 72 7.22 -15.15 -3.17
C ASP A 72 6.62 -15.63 -1.84
N GLU A 73 5.29 -15.52 -1.70
CA GLU A 73 4.55 -15.84 -0.47
C GLU A 73 4.94 -14.97 0.75
N GLU A 74 5.63 -13.85 0.55
CA GLU A 74 5.92 -12.88 1.60
C GLU A 74 4.81 -11.82 1.70
N TYR A 75 4.07 -11.84 2.80
CA TYR A 75 2.91 -10.99 3.02
C TYR A 75 3.21 -9.86 3.99
N ASP A 76 2.76 -8.65 3.67
CA ASP A 76 2.96 -7.47 4.50
C ASP A 76 1.65 -6.92 5.08
N ILE A 77 1.71 -6.45 6.32
CA ILE A 77 0.69 -5.59 6.92
C ILE A 77 1.34 -4.37 7.56
N ASP A 78 0.86 -3.19 7.16
CA ASP A 78 1.32 -1.91 7.71
C ASP A 78 0.41 -1.46 8.85
N VAL A 79 0.99 -1.08 9.98
CA VAL A 79 0.28 -0.58 11.16
C VAL A 79 0.93 0.68 11.70
N GLY A 80 0.19 1.77 11.69
CA GLY A 80 0.60 3.01 12.34
C GLY A 80 0.40 2.93 13.86
N LEU A 81 1.41 3.30 14.61
CA LEU A 81 1.38 3.47 16.05
C LEU A 81 1.42 4.97 16.35
N ARG A 82 0.28 5.56 16.69
CA ARG A 82 0.16 6.98 17.04
C ARG A 82 0.39 7.13 18.54
N PHE A 83 1.61 7.46 18.93
CA PHE A 83 1.99 7.65 20.32
C PHE A 83 1.43 8.97 20.86
N LYS A 84 0.80 8.94 22.04
CA LYS A 84 0.22 10.12 22.69
C LYS A 84 1.34 10.96 23.35
N VAL A 85 2.21 11.50 22.51
CA VAL A 85 3.34 12.38 22.85
C VAL A 85 3.48 13.44 21.76
N ASN A 86 4.07 14.59 22.13
CA ASN A 86 4.45 15.60 21.15
C ASN A 86 5.76 15.21 20.48
N LYS A 87 5.99 15.64 19.23
CA LYS A 87 7.26 15.39 18.54
C LYS A 87 8.47 15.97 19.28
N GLU A 88 8.27 17.09 19.99
CA GLU A 88 9.32 17.77 20.78
C GLU A 88 9.72 16.99 22.03
N ASP A 89 8.90 16.04 22.50
CA ASP A 89 9.23 15.17 23.64
C ASP A 89 10.36 14.18 23.28
N TYR A 90 10.67 14.03 21.98
CA TYR A 90 11.72 13.15 21.45
C TYR A 90 12.58 13.88 20.42
N GLU A 91 13.79 14.31 20.83
CA GLU A 91 14.74 14.93 19.90
C GLU A 91 15.16 13.98 18.77
N ASN A 92 15.35 12.70 19.12
CA ASN A 92 15.67 11.66 18.16
C ASN A 92 14.43 10.79 17.85
N PRO A 93 13.83 10.91 16.66
CA PRO A 93 12.69 10.08 16.23
C PRO A 93 12.93 8.57 16.36
N VAL A 94 14.18 8.12 16.26
CA VAL A 94 14.53 6.70 16.24
C VAL A 94 14.43 6.06 17.64
N GLU A 95 14.40 6.83 18.73
CA GLU A 95 14.32 6.31 20.10
C GLU A 95 13.07 5.43 20.32
N LEU A 96 11.90 5.88 19.86
CA LEU A 96 10.67 5.08 19.95
C LEU A 96 10.78 3.79 19.11
N LYS A 97 11.40 3.87 17.94
CA LYS A 97 11.62 2.69 17.08
C LYS A 97 12.58 1.70 17.72
N ASN A 98 13.66 2.18 18.34
CA ASN A 98 14.61 1.34 19.06
C ASN A 98 13.95 0.68 20.28
N THR A 99 13.10 1.39 21.00
CA THR A 99 12.34 0.80 22.13
C THR A 99 11.40 -0.32 21.63
N ILE A 100 10.71 -0.13 20.50
CA ILE A 100 9.89 -1.17 19.87
C ILE A 100 10.75 -2.36 19.48
N TYR A 101 11.90 -2.11 18.85
CA TYR A 101 12.87 -3.15 18.48
C TYR A 101 13.32 -3.96 19.71
N ASP A 102 13.72 -3.30 20.80
CA ASP A 102 14.17 -3.95 22.02
C ASP A 102 13.10 -4.85 22.66
N ILE A 103 11.82 -4.48 22.53
CA ILE A 103 10.71 -5.30 23.02
C ILE A 103 10.48 -6.53 22.12
N LEU A 104 10.65 -6.38 20.82
CA LEU A 104 10.21 -7.37 19.82
C LEU A 104 11.34 -8.20 19.19
N GLN A 105 12.63 -7.82 19.35
CA GLN A 105 13.77 -8.47 18.68
C GLN A 105 13.89 -9.98 18.93
N SER A 106 13.37 -10.47 20.05
CA SER A 106 13.39 -11.89 20.40
C SER A 106 12.00 -12.56 20.28
N HIS A 107 11.01 -11.86 19.68
CA HIS A 107 9.66 -12.37 19.59
C HIS A 107 9.51 -13.53 18.60
N THR A 108 10.24 -13.45 17.50
CA THR A 108 10.27 -14.48 16.45
C THR A 108 11.70 -14.95 16.20
N GLU A 109 11.87 -16.05 15.48
CA GLU A 109 13.20 -16.55 15.09
C GLU A 109 13.95 -15.55 14.19
N TYR A 110 13.22 -14.82 13.30
CA TYR A 110 13.79 -13.78 12.46
C TYR A 110 13.91 -12.42 13.16
N GLY A 111 13.27 -12.26 14.32
CA GLY A 111 13.35 -11.07 15.15
C GLY A 111 12.66 -9.84 14.54
N ALA A 112 13.18 -8.70 14.92
CA ALA A 112 12.75 -7.39 14.42
C ALA A 112 13.90 -6.66 13.74
N GLU A 113 13.58 -5.71 12.85
CA GLU A 113 14.55 -4.83 12.17
C GLU A 113 14.05 -3.39 12.17
N VAL A 114 14.92 -2.44 12.53
CA VAL A 114 14.65 -1.01 12.36
C VAL A 114 14.95 -0.61 10.92
N LYS A 115 13.90 -0.36 10.15
CA LYS A 115 13.98 0.17 8.78
C LYS A 115 13.79 1.69 8.81
N LYS A 116 14.09 2.37 7.70
CA LYS A 116 13.93 3.82 7.58
C LYS A 116 12.52 4.30 7.94
N PRO A 117 11.39 3.72 7.41
CA PRO A 117 10.03 4.17 7.71
C PRO A 117 9.38 3.48 8.92
N CYS A 118 9.85 2.31 9.37
CA CYS A 118 9.14 1.44 10.31
C CYS A 118 10.08 0.57 11.14
N VAL A 119 9.48 -0.24 12.02
CA VAL A 119 10.10 -1.43 12.60
C VAL A 119 9.36 -2.64 12.03
N THR A 120 10.09 -3.52 11.34
CA THR A 120 9.53 -4.74 10.72
C THR A 120 9.76 -5.93 11.63
N VAL A 121 8.71 -6.69 11.91
CA VAL A 121 8.81 -8.01 12.56
C VAL A 121 8.49 -9.08 11.53
N THR A 122 9.42 -10.02 11.35
CA THR A 122 9.29 -11.11 10.37
C THR A 122 8.87 -12.41 11.06
N TYR A 123 7.84 -13.04 10.53
CA TYR A 123 7.37 -14.36 10.95
C TYR A 123 7.67 -15.41 9.89
N LYS A 124 7.89 -16.62 10.37
CA LYS A 124 8.19 -17.80 9.58
C LYS A 124 6.96 -18.64 9.30
N LYS A 125 6.91 -19.24 8.12
CA LYS A 125 5.98 -20.32 7.77
C LYS A 125 6.78 -21.38 7.01
N ASP A 126 6.66 -22.65 7.41
CA ASP A 126 7.31 -23.80 6.76
C ASP A 126 8.85 -23.66 6.59
N GLY A 127 9.49 -22.85 7.45
CA GLY A 127 10.93 -22.66 7.43
C GLY A 127 11.42 -21.41 6.70
N GLU A 128 10.57 -20.71 5.96
CA GLU A 128 10.88 -19.51 5.20
C GLU A 128 10.19 -18.28 5.79
N ALA A 129 10.71 -17.08 5.51
CA ALA A 129 10.05 -15.82 5.83
C ALA A 129 8.72 -15.76 5.06
N ALA A 130 7.62 -15.45 5.75
CA ALA A 130 6.31 -15.47 5.11
C ALA A 130 5.42 -14.27 5.46
N TYR A 131 5.58 -13.69 6.65
CA TYR A 131 4.75 -12.57 7.08
C TYR A 131 5.61 -11.47 7.67
N HIS A 132 5.35 -10.24 7.24
CA HIS A 132 5.96 -9.04 7.78
C HIS A 132 4.90 -8.15 8.42
N VAL A 133 5.18 -7.66 9.61
CA VAL A 133 4.37 -6.64 10.26
C VAL A 133 5.22 -5.38 10.39
N ASP A 134 4.86 -4.37 9.63
CA ASP A 134 5.53 -3.08 9.60
C ASP A 134 4.86 -2.13 10.59
N LEU A 135 5.56 -1.82 11.68
CA LEU A 135 5.13 -0.93 12.75
C LEU A 135 5.67 0.47 12.48
N VAL A 136 4.80 1.36 12.03
CA VAL A 136 5.14 2.73 11.65
C VAL A 136 4.87 3.65 12.82
N VAL A 137 5.88 4.43 13.25
CA VAL A 137 5.82 5.27 14.46
C VAL A 137 5.41 6.69 14.10
N TYR A 138 4.34 7.16 14.73
CA TYR A 138 3.86 8.54 14.64
C TYR A 138 3.78 9.19 16.01
N THR A 139 4.02 10.51 16.03
CA THR A 139 3.74 11.40 17.16
C THR A 139 2.84 12.53 16.68
N TYR A 140 2.28 13.28 17.63
CA TYR A 140 1.44 14.44 17.34
C TYR A 140 2.26 15.75 17.38
N GLU A 141 1.76 16.77 16.70
CA GLU A 141 2.16 18.15 16.98
C GLU A 141 1.62 18.60 18.34
N ASP A 142 0.37 18.25 18.63
CA ASP A 142 -0.27 18.41 19.94
C ASP A 142 -0.92 17.09 20.36
N LYS A 143 -0.36 16.42 21.39
CA LYS A 143 -0.83 15.11 21.88
C LYS A 143 -2.23 15.15 22.50
N ASP A 144 -2.71 16.33 22.86
CA ASP A 144 -4.04 16.51 23.48
C ASP A 144 -5.11 16.81 22.42
N ASP A 145 -4.70 17.08 21.16
CA ASP A 145 -5.56 17.17 19.98
C ASP A 145 -5.33 15.96 19.06
N ILE A 146 -6.29 15.03 19.02
CA ILE A 146 -6.23 13.80 18.21
C ILE A 146 -6.23 14.08 16.69
N ASP A 147 -6.69 15.23 16.28
CA ASP A 147 -6.75 15.67 14.88
C ASP A 147 -5.56 16.56 14.49
N SER A 148 -4.63 16.82 15.45
CA SER A 148 -3.43 17.58 15.15
C SER A 148 -2.52 16.86 14.16
N GLN A 149 -1.61 17.62 13.54
CA GLN A 149 -0.65 17.08 12.55
C GLN A 149 0.15 15.91 13.13
N LEU A 150 0.18 14.82 12.40
CA LEU A 150 1.05 13.68 12.71
C LEU A 150 2.43 13.84 12.09
N TYR A 151 3.43 13.31 12.78
CA TYR A 151 4.81 13.23 12.32
C TYR A 151 5.32 11.80 12.36
N LEU A 152 5.84 11.35 11.24
CA LEU A 152 6.47 10.04 11.05
C LEU A 152 7.90 10.05 11.58
N ALA A 153 8.26 9.08 12.43
CA ALA A 153 9.63 8.81 12.82
C ALA A 153 10.42 8.20 11.67
N ARG A 154 11.22 8.99 10.95
CA ARG A 154 12.01 8.55 9.82
C ARG A 154 13.48 8.37 10.19
N GLY A 155 14.17 7.46 9.50
CA GLY A 155 15.60 7.20 9.69
C GLY A 155 15.89 5.95 10.53
N LYS A 156 17.16 5.68 10.72
CA LYS A 156 17.75 4.63 11.56
C LYS A 156 19.16 5.02 12.00
N ASP A 157 19.68 4.45 13.06
CA ASP A 157 20.94 4.89 13.69
C ASP A 157 22.16 4.90 12.77
N ASN A 158 22.22 3.99 11.79
CA ASN A 158 23.34 3.93 10.85
C ASN A 158 23.24 4.93 9.67
N THR A 159 22.20 5.76 9.59
CA THR A 159 22.01 6.83 8.61
C THR A 159 21.52 8.10 9.30
N PRO A 160 22.35 8.74 10.18
CA PRO A 160 21.93 9.87 11.01
C PRO A 160 21.44 11.07 10.20
N GLU A 161 21.95 11.28 8.98
CA GLU A 161 21.53 12.33 8.07
C GLU A 161 20.08 12.19 7.55
N GLU A 162 19.50 11.00 7.71
CA GLU A 162 18.12 10.71 7.32
C GLU A 162 17.14 10.75 8.51
N ILE A 163 17.63 10.99 9.71
CA ILE A 163 16.79 11.01 10.92
C ILE A 163 16.04 12.34 11.00
N CYS A 164 14.71 12.25 10.94
CA CYS A 164 13.86 13.42 11.07
C CYS A 164 12.42 13.05 11.44
N TRP A 165 11.69 14.01 11.99
CA TRP A 165 10.24 13.98 12.04
C TRP A 165 9.68 14.50 10.70
N GLU A 166 9.02 13.63 9.94
CA GLU A 166 8.43 13.96 8.63
C GLU A 166 6.92 14.17 8.79
N LYS A 167 6.39 15.31 8.33
CA LYS A 167 4.93 15.52 8.30
C LYS A 167 4.25 14.41 7.54
N SER A 168 3.16 13.87 8.11
CA SER A 168 2.46 12.74 7.52
C SER A 168 0.96 12.83 7.81
N ASP A 169 0.16 12.40 6.83
CA ASP A 169 -1.27 12.21 6.99
C ASP A 169 -1.68 10.82 6.46
N PRO A 170 -1.41 9.76 7.21
CA PRO A 170 -1.73 8.41 6.78
C PRO A 170 -3.25 8.16 6.67
N LYS A 171 -4.07 8.84 7.47
CA LYS A 171 -5.52 8.72 7.40
C LYS A 171 -6.05 9.42 6.14
N GLY A 172 -5.66 10.66 5.89
CA GLY A 172 -6.07 11.38 4.68
C GLY A 172 -5.64 10.67 3.41
N LEU A 173 -4.46 10.03 3.39
CA LEU A 173 -4.03 9.19 2.26
C LEU A 173 -4.99 8.01 2.02
N VAL A 174 -5.38 7.29 3.08
CA VAL A 174 -6.32 6.17 2.99
C VAL A 174 -7.69 6.64 2.52
N ASP A 175 -8.19 7.73 3.10
CA ASP A 175 -9.48 8.32 2.74
C ASP A 175 -9.47 8.78 1.27
N TYR A 176 -8.43 9.51 0.83
CA TYR A 176 -8.26 9.95 -0.56
C TYR A 176 -8.35 8.78 -1.58
N ILE A 177 -7.75 7.64 -1.24
CA ILE A 177 -7.77 6.46 -2.12
C ILE A 177 -9.12 5.75 -2.06
N ASN A 178 -9.69 5.60 -0.86
CA ASN A 178 -10.92 4.83 -0.68
C ASN A 178 -12.17 5.59 -1.11
N ASP A 179 -12.19 6.91 -1.01
CA ASP A 179 -13.39 7.73 -1.24
C ASP A 179 -13.53 8.20 -2.68
N LYS A 180 -12.60 7.78 -3.58
CA LYS A 180 -12.72 8.11 -5.01
C LYS A 180 -14.06 7.69 -5.62
N TYR A 181 -14.64 6.58 -5.16
CA TYR A 181 -15.95 6.09 -5.58
C TYR A 181 -16.78 5.69 -4.36
N GLU A 182 -18.10 5.73 -4.51
CA GLU A 182 -19.04 5.37 -3.46
C GLU A 182 -18.81 3.96 -2.91
N ALA A 183 -18.99 3.78 -1.59
CA ALA A 183 -18.83 2.50 -0.93
C ALA A 183 -19.74 1.43 -1.57
N ASP A 184 -19.23 0.21 -1.67
CA ASP A 184 -19.92 -0.96 -2.22
C ASP A 184 -20.41 -0.84 -3.67
N SER A 185 -20.00 0.23 -4.39
CA SER A 185 -20.31 0.42 -5.81
C SER A 185 -19.45 -0.50 -6.70
N GLU A 186 -19.98 -0.88 -7.88
CA GLU A 186 -19.21 -1.62 -8.89
C GLU A 186 -18.10 -0.75 -9.50
N GLU A 187 -18.25 0.59 -9.47
CA GLU A 187 -17.22 1.56 -9.82
C GLU A 187 -15.99 1.42 -8.92
N ARG A 188 -16.18 1.42 -7.60
CA ARG A 188 -15.12 1.18 -6.63
C ARG A 188 -14.53 -0.23 -6.80
N ALA A 189 -15.37 -1.22 -7.09
CA ALA A 189 -14.91 -2.59 -7.34
C ALA A 189 -14.02 -2.68 -8.59
N GLN A 190 -14.39 -2.03 -9.71
CA GLN A 190 -13.58 -1.96 -10.93
C GLN A 190 -12.26 -1.21 -10.68
N TYR A 191 -12.31 -0.07 -10.03
CA TYR A 191 -11.13 0.70 -9.63
C TYR A 191 -10.10 -0.15 -8.87
N ARG A 192 -10.55 -0.87 -7.83
CA ARG A 192 -9.69 -1.74 -7.05
C ARG A 192 -9.16 -2.93 -7.84
N ARG A 193 -9.94 -3.49 -8.77
CA ARG A 193 -9.48 -4.58 -9.66
C ARG A 193 -8.36 -4.11 -10.57
N VAL A 194 -8.54 -2.95 -11.22
CA VAL A 194 -7.54 -2.42 -12.16
C VAL A 194 -6.22 -2.08 -11.43
N ILE A 195 -6.27 -1.53 -10.21
CA ILE A 195 -5.07 -1.34 -9.40
C ILE A 195 -4.35 -2.68 -9.17
N ARG A 196 -5.08 -3.75 -8.81
CA ARG A 196 -4.48 -5.07 -8.61
C ARG A 196 -3.89 -5.66 -9.88
N TYR A 197 -4.53 -5.47 -11.05
CA TYR A 197 -3.96 -5.91 -12.33
C TYR A 197 -2.62 -5.23 -12.62
N MET A 198 -2.54 -3.91 -12.41
CA MET A 198 -1.30 -3.15 -12.58
C MET A 198 -0.21 -3.55 -11.58
N LYS A 199 -0.57 -3.79 -10.32
CA LYS A 199 0.38 -4.29 -9.31
C LYS A 199 0.89 -5.68 -9.68
N ARG A 200 0.02 -6.60 -10.13
CA ARG A 200 0.43 -7.93 -10.58
C ARG A 200 1.35 -7.85 -11.81
N TRP A 201 1.00 -6.99 -12.79
CA TRP A 201 1.87 -6.73 -13.93
C TRP A 201 3.25 -6.22 -13.49
N LYS A 202 3.29 -5.27 -12.57
CA LYS A 202 4.52 -4.75 -11.97
C LYS A 202 5.36 -5.89 -11.36
N ASN A 203 4.77 -6.71 -10.49
CA ASN A 203 5.46 -7.81 -9.83
C ASN A 203 6.03 -8.84 -10.82
N LEU A 204 5.39 -9.04 -11.97
CA LEU A 204 5.86 -9.96 -13.01
C LEU A 204 6.94 -9.36 -13.93
N LYS A 205 7.02 -8.03 -14.05
CA LYS A 205 7.89 -7.35 -15.04
C LYS A 205 9.13 -6.72 -14.44
N PHE A 206 9.12 -6.44 -13.15
CA PHE A 206 10.23 -5.80 -12.47
C PHE A 206 10.81 -6.77 -11.42
N ASN A 207 12.13 -6.73 -11.27
CA ASN A 207 12.80 -7.42 -10.18
C ASN A 207 12.76 -6.52 -8.94
N SER A 208 12.29 -7.06 -7.82
CA SER A 208 12.18 -6.34 -6.53
C SER A 208 13.50 -5.78 -5.99
N SER A 209 14.64 -6.29 -6.47
CA SER A 209 15.98 -5.76 -6.15
C SER A 209 16.42 -4.57 -7.03
N GLY A 210 15.61 -4.18 -8.02
CA GLY A 210 15.96 -3.14 -8.99
C GLY A 210 15.44 -1.75 -8.62
N ASN A 211 16.24 -0.71 -8.83
CA ASN A 211 15.85 0.69 -8.60
C ASN A 211 14.80 1.23 -9.59
N ALA A 212 14.41 0.44 -10.59
CA ALA A 212 13.46 0.82 -11.63
C ALA A 212 12.02 0.33 -11.37
N GLU A 213 11.82 -0.43 -10.29
CA GLU A 213 10.50 -0.91 -9.93
C GLU A 213 9.61 0.25 -9.43
N PRO A 214 8.45 0.49 -10.06
CA PRO A 214 7.52 1.50 -9.56
C PRO A 214 6.94 1.08 -8.21
N PRO A 215 6.91 1.96 -7.19
CA PRO A 215 6.33 1.62 -5.91
C PRO A 215 4.83 1.32 -6.04
N SER A 216 4.36 0.29 -5.35
CA SER A 216 2.95 -0.11 -5.38
C SER A 216 1.99 0.99 -4.95
N ILE A 217 2.39 1.82 -3.98
CA ILE A 217 1.62 2.99 -3.56
C ILE A 217 1.54 4.04 -4.69
N GLY A 218 2.60 4.20 -5.48
CA GLY A 218 2.61 5.12 -6.63
C GLY A 218 1.56 4.75 -7.68
N ILE A 219 1.41 3.47 -8.01
CA ILE A 219 0.33 2.99 -8.90
C ILE A 219 -1.05 3.32 -8.31
N THR A 220 -1.22 3.12 -7.00
CA THR A 220 -2.48 3.38 -6.30
C THR A 220 -2.81 4.88 -6.29
N LEU A 221 -1.81 5.75 -6.06
CA LEU A 221 -1.97 7.22 -6.10
C LEU A 221 -2.33 7.73 -7.50
N ILE A 222 -1.66 7.22 -8.54
CA ILE A 222 -2.02 7.57 -9.92
C ILE A 222 -3.45 7.12 -10.23
N ALA A 223 -3.88 5.95 -9.75
CA ALA A 223 -5.24 5.50 -9.94
C ALA A 223 -6.25 6.37 -9.18
N ALA A 224 -5.93 6.82 -7.95
CA ALA A 224 -6.78 7.74 -7.21
C ALA A 224 -6.98 9.08 -7.95
N ASP A 225 -5.98 9.56 -8.66
CA ASP A 225 -6.05 10.79 -9.46
C ASP A 225 -6.65 10.58 -10.86
N LYS A 226 -6.19 9.58 -11.62
CA LYS A 226 -6.40 9.46 -13.08
C LYS A 226 -7.33 8.33 -13.53
N PHE A 227 -7.70 7.41 -12.64
CA PHE A 227 -8.53 6.29 -13.08
C PHE A 227 -9.95 6.74 -13.41
N GLU A 228 -10.43 6.29 -14.57
CA GLU A 228 -11.80 6.49 -15.04
C GLU A 228 -12.49 5.13 -15.21
N VAL A 229 -13.75 5.06 -14.78
CA VAL A 229 -14.58 3.86 -14.92
C VAL A 229 -14.94 3.64 -16.39
N SER A 230 -14.79 2.39 -16.86
CA SER A 230 -15.31 1.99 -18.17
C SER A 230 -16.56 1.14 -18.00
N ARG A 231 -17.69 1.63 -18.51
CA ARG A 231 -18.98 0.94 -18.49
C ARG A 231 -19.87 1.38 -19.63
N THR A 232 -20.78 0.48 -20.04
CA THR A 232 -21.83 0.75 -21.03
C THR A 232 -23.18 0.35 -20.47
N TYR A 233 -24.20 1.15 -20.69
CA TYR A 233 -25.56 0.79 -20.29
C TYR A 233 -26.18 -0.18 -21.28
N ASP A 234 -26.63 -1.33 -20.78
CA ASP A 234 -27.38 -2.29 -21.58
C ASP A 234 -28.88 -2.05 -21.42
N TYR A 235 -29.49 -1.50 -22.47
CA TYR A 235 -30.91 -1.18 -22.48
C TYR A 235 -31.85 -2.39 -22.47
N LEU A 236 -31.34 -3.58 -22.86
CA LEU A 236 -32.14 -4.81 -22.83
C LEU A 236 -32.18 -5.44 -21.44
N GLU A 237 -31.07 -5.36 -20.71
CA GLU A 237 -30.95 -5.89 -19.35
C GLU A 237 -31.15 -4.77 -18.30
N GLU A 238 -31.39 -3.54 -18.72
CA GLU A 238 -31.57 -2.36 -17.87
C GLU A 238 -30.49 -2.18 -16.80
N LYS A 239 -29.23 -2.46 -17.16
CA LYS A 239 -28.10 -2.41 -16.22
C LYS A 239 -26.82 -1.91 -16.87
N TRP A 240 -25.91 -1.40 -16.03
CA TRP A 240 -24.54 -1.08 -16.41
C TRP A 240 -23.71 -2.36 -16.59
N LYS A 241 -22.98 -2.46 -17.70
CA LYS A 241 -21.97 -3.47 -17.97
C LYS A 241 -20.61 -2.82 -17.92
N TYR A 242 -19.78 -3.31 -17.01
CA TYR A 242 -18.42 -2.81 -16.78
C TYR A 242 -17.43 -3.57 -17.65
N ASP A 243 -16.41 -2.85 -18.14
CA ASP A 243 -15.35 -3.40 -18.98
C ASP A 243 -13.99 -3.14 -18.36
N ASP A 244 -13.42 -4.17 -17.72
CA ASP A 244 -12.14 -4.06 -17.01
C ASP A 244 -10.96 -3.95 -17.99
N LEU A 245 -11.07 -4.47 -19.23
CA LEU A 245 -10.03 -4.33 -20.24
C LEU A 245 -9.91 -2.88 -20.69
N GLU A 246 -11.03 -2.27 -21.07
CA GLU A 246 -11.05 -0.87 -21.52
C GLU A 246 -10.63 0.08 -20.37
N ALA A 247 -11.07 -0.18 -19.15
CA ALA A 247 -10.62 0.57 -17.96
C ALA A 247 -9.11 0.44 -17.75
N LEU A 248 -8.54 -0.76 -17.90
CA LEU A 248 -7.11 -1.00 -17.77
C LEU A 248 -6.31 -0.31 -18.89
N ILE A 249 -6.79 -0.37 -20.14
CA ILE A 249 -6.16 0.32 -21.27
C ILE A 249 -6.16 1.83 -21.05
N GLY A 250 -7.30 2.39 -20.66
CA GLY A 250 -7.42 3.82 -20.33
C GLY A 250 -6.44 4.22 -19.23
N PHE A 251 -6.40 3.48 -18.13
CA PHE A 251 -5.49 3.76 -17.03
C PHE A 251 -4.01 3.62 -17.41
N ALA A 252 -3.65 2.61 -18.22
CA ALA A 252 -2.27 2.47 -18.72
C ALA A 252 -1.83 3.66 -19.59
N LYS A 253 -2.74 4.21 -20.40
CA LYS A 253 -2.47 5.44 -21.18
C LYS A 253 -2.26 6.65 -20.27
N GLU A 254 -3.07 6.80 -19.21
CA GLU A 254 -2.87 7.87 -18.24
C GLU A 254 -1.52 7.77 -17.54
N ILE A 255 -1.10 6.56 -17.12
CA ILE A 255 0.26 6.35 -16.59
C ILE A 255 1.32 6.75 -17.62
N GLN A 256 1.17 6.35 -18.88
CA GLN A 256 2.12 6.68 -19.95
C GLN A 256 2.26 8.20 -20.13
N ASN A 257 1.18 8.94 -20.04
CA ASN A 257 1.17 10.40 -20.17
C ASN A 257 1.90 11.12 -19.03
N LEU A 258 2.13 10.46 -17.89
CA LEU A 258 2.85 11.03 -16.75
C LEU A 258 4.37 10.93 -16.85
N PHE A 259 4.89 10.21 -17.84
CA PHE A 259 6.34 10.11 -18.03
C PHE A 259 6.94 11.40 -18.59
N ILE A 260 7.80 12.02 -17.81
CA ILE A 260 8.51 13.24 -18.19
C ILE A 260 9.94 12.86 -18.56
N PHE A 261 10.33 13.11 -19.81
CA PHE A 261 11.70 12.90 -20.29
C PHE A 261 12.70 13.77 -19.53
N GLN A 262 13.76 13.16 -19.01
CA GLN A 262 14.79 13.83 -18.20
C GLN A 262 16.16 13.89 -18.91
N GLY A 263 16.35 13.16 -20.00
CA GLY A 263 17.62 13.08 -20.71
C GLY A 263 18.04 11.67 -21.08
N VAL A 264 19.31 11.52 -21.34
CA VAL A 264 19.95 10.26 -21.70
C VAL A 264 21.09 9.99 -20.71
N SER A 265 21.16 8.79 -20.17
CA SER A 265 22.26 8.36 -19.29
C SER A 265 23.56 8.17 -20.08
N ASP A 266 24.70 8.09 -19.39
CA ASP A 266 26.03 7.91 -19.99
C ASP A 266 26.13 6.64 -20.86
N ASN A 267 25.31 5.63 -20.60
CA ASN A 267 25.23 4.40 -21.39
C ASN A 267 24.14 4.43 -22.48
N GLY A 268 23.61 5.60 -22.82
CA GLY A 268 22.65 5.81 -23.90
C GLY A 268 21.20 5.45 -23.59
N ARG A 269 20.83 5.17 -22.32
CA ARG A 269 19.45 4.88 -21.93
C ARG A 269 18.65 6.17 -21.74
N LEU A 270 17.41 6.17 -22.25
CA LEU A 270 16.47 7.25 -22.02
C LEU A 270 16.02 7.24 -20.55
N LEU A 271 16.10 8.39 -19.91
CA LEU A 271 15.69 8.61 -18.52
C LEU A 271 14.34 9.32 -18.49
N TYR A 272 13.42 8.78 -17.69
CA TYR A 272 12.10 9.36 -17.45
C TYR A 272 11.85 9.48 -15.95
N ARG A 273 11.02 10.45 -15.59
CA ARG A 273 10.54 10.66 -14.23
C ARG A 273 9.01 10.66 -14.22
N ILE A 274 8.42 10.08 -13.20
CA ILE A 274 7.00 10.23 -12.85
C ILE A 274 6.92 11.02 -11.54
N LYS A 275 6.07 12.05 -11.52
CA LYS A 275 5.66 12.73 -10.29
C LYS A 275 4.35 12.12 -9.83
N TYR A 276 4.37 11.50 -8.65
CA TYR A 276 3.15 10.94 -8.06
C TYR A 276 2.26 12.05 -7.52
N PRO A 277 0.94 11.99 -7.78
CA PRO A 277 -0.02 12.92 -7.19
C PRO A 277 -0.18 12.58 -5.70
N LEU A 278 0.32 13.44 -4.83
CA LEU A 278 0.04 13.35 -3.40
C LEU A 278 -1.16 14.26 -3.09
N PRO A 279 -2.09 13.83 -2.23
CA PRO A 279 -3.13 14.71 -1.73
C PRO A 279 -2.50 15.89 -0.99
N SER A 280 -3.05 17.08 -1.21
CA SER A 280 -2.57 18.34 -0.61
C SER A 280 -3.01 18.45 0.84
#